data_9014bdd50b8c1b2fe54d822c890715b7
#
_entry.id   9014bdd50b8c1b2fe54d822c890715b7
#
_cell.length_a   1.000
_cell.length_b   1.000
_cell.length_c   1.000
_cell.angle_alpha   90.00
_cell.angle_beta   90.00
_cell.angle_gamma   90.00
#
_symmetry.space_group_name_H-M   'P 1'
#
loop_
_entity.id
_entity.type
_entity.pdbx_description
1 polymer ?
#
loop_
_entity_poly.entity_id
_entity_poly.type
_entity_poly.pdbx_seq_one_letter_code
_entity_poly.pdbx_strand_id
1 'polypeptide(L)'
;MSSILLNQQPGNPAGAFRTPWLFFLAALLLAVPLAYFADIPERDIAIRYAPMAEAFAEGKWPYAFHPRIPMLYPALCGMLVWIGGITGFTAAKIISAACFAASVFPLFSVMKRIFGEKTATGALLVYIVNPFMLRLAGTGLRENMKCLLLILIVHAIFLIREDPDSFARYLYLGLGAGIVMITRSEMILFCGLVLFGVMFREARWSLDAVRDDFEAEPAKKKYVPVPYRSLAGTLLAAGLVFLPAIVNHAVFGLATPEIRYLQIFEKMFGHTPTLIDAAMIAGLTPFAMAAAAKLLARVLAGKSLKPILTVCGGVFAAWLAFLFVRQTLRADSEVMKEFFITFERAFDPLWTAPALIGMAFRLRDHVFSSGEKLLLAFIAVHTGVIAAQLLFYDRTLTFSVRYLLPVSPLGFGWTFCGVTVIAGLLARYVPHVSMRAALSVLLIAYVLGALFHCLGPILKDYFEPRHKAVRNGTLQLAALFRANPPAHSQAAAPEFDLIDYESCAAPGMFFEDDSKYIVSAYLAGGRRVRDLKNADFYVSGTRVVPAAPPDDDWIPVGEPVPMERETFCTVFRRKEAAL
;
A
#
# COMPACT_ATOMS: atom_id res chain seq x y z
N MET A 1 10.74 37.69 1.58
CA MET A 1 10.15 36.39 1.17
C MET A 1 9.28 35.76 2.27
N SER A 2 9.64 35.89 3.53
CA SER A 2 8.84 35.40 4.67
C SER A 2 7.41 35.97 4.74
N SER A 3 7.19 37.22 4.33
CA SER A 3 5.89 37.89 4.35
C SER A 3 4.89 37.35 3.31
N ILE A 4 5.36 36.71 2.25
CA ILE A 4 4.49 36.17 1.18
C ILE A 4 3.85 34.84 1.61
N LEU A 5 4.52 34.08 2.47
CA LEU A 5 4.04 32.78 2.98
C LEU A 5 3.17 32.90 4.24
N LEU A 6 3.25 34.01 4.98
CA LEU A 6 2.63 34.20 6.29
C LEU A 6 1.32 34.98 6.27
N ASN A 7 0.95 35.65 5.17
CA ASN A 7 -0.29 36.44 5.10
C ASN A 7 -1.51 35.53 4.84
N GLN A 8 -1.91 34.78 5.86
CA GLN A 8 -3.16 34.01 5.87
C GLN A 8 -4.32 34.91 6.28
N GLN A 9 -4.96 35.57 5.31
CA GLN A 9 -6.32 36.07 5.53
C GLN A 9 -7.24 34.84 5.72
N PRO A 10 -8.21 34.91 6.68
CA PRO A 10 -9.22 33.87 6.80
C PRO A 10 -9.97 33.73 5.47
N GLY A 11 -9.73 32.60 4.79
CA GLY A 11 -10.33 32.31 3.49
C GLY A 11 -11.84 32.17 3.61
N ASN A 12 -12.56 32.59 2.59
CA ASN A 12 -13.99 32.42 2.46
C ASN A 12 -14.37 30.95 2.72
N PRO A 13 -15.18 30.61 3.73
CA PRO A 13 -15.48 29.21 4.08
C PRO A 13 -16.18 28.44 2.94
N ALA A 14 -16.91 29.11 2.06
CA ALA A 14 -17.55 28.49 0.89
C ALA A 14 -16.54 28.07 -0.19
N GLY A 15 -15.41 28.78 -0.35
CA GLY A 15 -14.33 28.40 -1.27
C GLY A 15 -13.55 27.19 -0.80
N ALA A 16 -13.34 27.08 0.50
CA ALA A 16 -12.57 25.98 1.11
C ALA A 16 -13.22 24.59 0.92
N PHE A 17 -14.53 24.53 0.72
CA PHE A 17 -15.24 23.27 0.50
C PHE A 17 -15.24 22.83 -0.98
N ARG A 18 -15.16 23.78 -1.92
CA ARG A 18 -15.18 23.50 -3.37
C ARG A 18 -13.86 22.91 -3.89
N THR A 19 -12.74 23.35 -3.36
CA THR A 19 -11.40 22.93 -3.83
C THR A 19 -11.20 21.41 -3.77
N PRO A 20 -11.42 20.68 -2.66
CA PRO A 20 -11.23 19.23 -2.62
C PRO A 20 -12.13 18.48 -3.61
N TRP A 21 -13.37 18.91 -3.82
CA TRP A 21 -14.28 18.28 -4.79
C TRP A 21 -13.81 18.43 -6.22
N LEU A 22 -13.27 19.58 -6.61
CA LEU A 22 -12.69 19.77 -7.94
C LEU A 22 -11.50 18.81 -8.17
N PHE A 23 -10.63 18.68 -7.17
CA PHE A 23 -9.49 17.76 -7.25
C PHE A 23 -9.92 16.29 -7.22
N PHE A 24 -10.97 15.94 -6.47
CA PHE A 24 -11.55 14.61 -6.48
C PHE A 24 -12.06 14.23 -7.88
N LEU A 25 -12.83 15.12 -8.52
CA LEU A 25 -13.31 14.91 -9.88
C LEU A 25 -12.15 14.85 -10.88
N ALA A 26 -11.16 15.73 -10.76
CA ALA A 26 -9.97 15.71 -11.61
C ALA A 26 -9.18 14.41 -11.44
N ALA A 27 -9.04 13.90 -10.21
CA ALA A 27 -8.38 12.62 -9.94
C ALA A 27 -9.11 11.45 -10.62
N LEU A 28 -10.44 11.41 -10.57
CA LEU A 28 -11.23 10.42 -11.29
C LEU A 28 -11.08 10.54 -12.81
N LEU A 29 -11.16 11.77 -13.33
CA LEU A 29 -11.01 12.04 -14.78
C LEU A 29 -9.63 11.62 -15.30
N LEU A 30 -8.57 11.70 -14.49
CA LEU A 30 -7.24 11.22 -14.85
C LEU A 30 -7.10 9.70 -14.70
N ALA A 31 -7.71 9.10 -13.67
CA ALA A 31 -7.59 7.68 -13.40
C ALA A 31 -8.40 6.80 -14.37
N VAL A 32 -9.58 7.26 -14.80
CA VAL A 32 -10.50 6.49 -15.67
C VAL A 32 -9.88 6.14 -17.03
N PRO A 33 -9.28 7.06 -17.79
CA PRO A 33 -8.60 6.70 -19.04
C PRO A 33 -7.48 5.69 -18.82
N LEU A 34 -6.67 5.85 -17.78
CA LEU A 34 -5.58 4.91 -17.47
C LEU A 34 -6.11 3.52 -17.12
N ALA A 35 -7.23 3.45 -16.38
CA ALA A 35 -7.90 2.19 -16.08
C ALA A 35 -8.47 1.54 -17.35
N TYR A 36 -8.94 2.33 -18.30
CA TYR A 36 -9.42 1.83 -19.59
C TYR A 36 -8.29 1.22 -20.43
N PHE A 37 -7.14 1.90 -20.52
CA PHE A 37 -5.99 1.42 -21.29
C PHE A 37 -5.22 0.29 -20.59
N ALA A 38 -5.36 0.09 -19.29
CA ALA A 38 -4.79 -1.04 -18.56
C ALA A 38 -5.66 -2.29 -18.80
N ASP A 39 -5.54 -2.92 -19.96
CA ASP A 39 -6.30 -4.10 -20.37
C ASP A 39 -5.70 -5.43 -19.89
N ILE A 40 -4.43 -5.42 -19.50
CA ILE A 40 -3.73 -6.57 -18.92
C ILE A 40 -3.54 -6.35 -17.43
N PRO A 41 -4.08 -7.24 -16.57
CA PRO A 41 -3.91 -7.13 -15.13
C PRO A 41 -2.46 -7.35 -14.72
N GLU A 42 -2.02 -6.64 -13.70
CA GLU A 42 -0.76 -6.94 -13.00
C GLU A 42 -0.83 -8.35 -12.40
N ARG A 43 0.33 -9.01 -12.28
CA ARG A 43 0.43 -10.39 -11.80
C ARG A 43 -0.33 -10.64 -10.48
N ASP A 44 -0.17 -9.77 -9.48
CA ASP A 44 -0.86 -9.93 -8.20
C ASP A 44 -2.39 -9.83 -8.33
N ILE A 45 -2.88 -9.05 -9.28
CA ILE A 45 -4.32 -8.95 -9.58
C ILE A 45 -4.80 -10.25 -10.22
N ALA A 46 -4.11 -10.71 -11.28
CA ALA A 46 -4.51 -11.87 -12.05
C ALA A 46 -4.48 -13.17 -11.23
N ILE A 47 -3.46 -13.34 -10.38
CA ILE A 47 -3.26 -14.61 -9.65
C ILE A 47 -4.02 -14.63 -8.32
N ARG A 48 -4.31 -13.48 -7.73
CA ARG A 48 -4.80 -13.41 -6.35
C ARG A 48 -6.08 -12.60 -6.21
N TYR A 49 -6.02 -11.28 -6.41
CA TYR A 49 -7.10 -10.41 -5.98
C TYR A 49 -8.36 -10.53 -6.82
N ALA A 50 -8.23 -10.66 -8.14
CA ALA A 50 -9.38 -10.78 -9.01
C ALA A 50 -10.07 -12.16 -8.89
N PRO A 51 -9.36 -13.31 -8.90
CA PRO A 51 -9.98 -14.61 -8.63
C PRO A 51 -10.62 -14.69 -7.24
N MET A 52 -9.98 -14.13 -6.19
CA MET A 52 -10.58 -14.07 -4.86
C MET A 52 -11.87 -13.24 -4.84
N ALA A 53 -11.90 -12.11 -5.55
CA ALA A 53 -13.08 -11.27 -5.65
C ALA A 53 -14.23 -11.97 -6.37
N GLU A 54 -13.93 -12.67 -7.45
CA GLU A 54 -14.92 -13.45 -8.21
C GLU A 54 -15.46 -14.62 -7.37
N ALA A 55 -14.58 -15.35 -6.67
CA ALA A 55 -14.97 -16.40 -5.74
C ALA A 55 -15.85 -15.87 -4.59
N PHE A 56 -15.55 -14.66 -4.08
CA PHE A 56 -16.40 -13.99 -3.09
C PHE A 56 -17.81 -13.75 -3.64
N ALA A 57 -17.93 -13.22 -4.86
CA ALA A 57 -19.21 -12.93 -5.49
C ALA A 57 -20.03 -14.20 -5.76
N GLU A 58 -19.37 -15.32 -6.03
CA GLU A 58 -19.98 -16.63 -6.27
C GLU A 58 -20.29 -17.41 -4.99
N GLY A 59 -19.96 -16.88 -3.79
CA GLY A 59 -20.14 -17.57 -2.51
C GLY A 59 -19.18 -18.74 -2.28
N LYS A 60 -18.10 -18.83 -3.06
CA LYS A 60 -17.05 -19.85 -2.91
C LYS A 60 -16.04 -19.43 -1.84
N TRP A 61 -16.49 -19.40 -0.58
CA TRP A 61 -15.74 -18.86 0.56
C TRP A 61 -14.31 -19.40 0.73
N PRO A 62 -14.04 -20.72 0.57
CA PRO A 62 -12.69 -21.25 0.67
C PRO A 62 -11.71 -20.64 -0.34
N TYR A 63 -12.20 -20.18 -1.48
CA TYR A 63 -11.39 -19.52 -2.50
C TYR A 63 -11.37 -17.99 -2.36
N ALA A 64 -12.41 -17.44 -1.73
CA ALA A 64 -12.53 -16.01 -1.49
C ALA A 64 -11.56 -15.50 -0.41
N PHE A 65 -11.26 -16.35 0.59
CA PHE A 65 -10.41 -15.99 1.72
C PHE A 65 -9.19 -16.91 1.80
N HIS A 66 -8.04 -16.38 1.44
CA HIS A 66 -6.78 -17.10 1.53
C HIS A 66 -6.09 -16.79 2.86
N PRO A 67 -5.58 -17.81 3.61
CA PRO A 67 -4.99 -17.59 4.94
C PRO A 67 -3.80 -16.64 4.94
N ARG A 68 -3.02 -16.59 3.85
CA ARG A 68 -1.82 -15.75 3.73
C ARG A 68 -2.04 -14.41 3.04
N ILE A 69 -3.21 -14.20 2.42
CA ILE A 69 -3.50 -12.98 1.65
C ILE A 69 -4.48 -12.12 2.45
N PRO A 70 -4.15 -10.85 2.72
CA PRO A 70 -5.07 -9.94 3.39
C PRO A 70 -6.42 -9.86 2.65
N MET A 71 -7.49 -10.17 3.36
CA MET A 71 -8.81 -10.42 2.77
C MET A 71 -9.60 -9.17 2.38
N LEU A 72 -9.33 -8.02 3.02
CA LEU A 72 -10.22 -6.87 2.90
C LEU A 72 -10.31 -6.34 1.48
N TYR A 73 -9.17 -6.22 0.79
CA TYR A 73 -9.16 -5.68 -0.57
C TYR A 73 -9.90 -6.60 -1.56
N PRO A 74 -9.63 -7.92 -1.61
CA PRO A 74 -10.42 -8.84 -2.43
C PRO A 74 -11.91 -8.86 -2.06
N ALA A 75 -12.27 -8.78 -0.78
CA ALA A 75 -13.67 -8.77 -0.35
C ALA A 75 -14.41 -7.52 -0.85
N LEU A 76 -13.80 -6.33 -0.76
CA LEU A 76 -14.38 -5.11 -1.32
C LEU A 76 -14.55 -5.19 -2.84
N CYS A 77 -13.55 -5.74 -3.55
CA CYS A 77 -13.67 -6.00 -4.98
C CYS A 77 -14.81 -7.00 -5.27
N GLY A 78 -14.90 -8.07 -4.47
CA GLY A 78 -15.94 -9.09 -4.59
C GLY A 78 -17.35 -8.55 -4.38
N MET A 79 -17.54 -7.61 -3.47
CA MET A 79 -18.81 -6.90 -3.31
C MET A 79 -19.21 -6.15 -4.59
N LEU A 80 -18.26 -5.50 -5.26
CA LEU A 80 -18.54 -4.84 -6.54
C LEU A 80 -18.80 -5.82 -7.67
N VAL A 81 -18.09 -6.96 -7.69
CA VAL A 81 -18.38 -8.06 -8.65
C VAL A 81 -19.80 -8.55 -8.45
N TRP A 82 -20.19 -8.82 -7.20
CA TRP A 82 -21.53 -9.31 -6.85
C TRP A 82 -22.64 -8.34 -7.21
N ILE A 83 -22.46 -7.05 -6.89
CA ILE A 83 -23.49 -6.02 -7.14
C ILE A 83 -23.56 -5.66 -8.64
N GLY A 84 -22.40 -5.53 -9.28
CA GLY A 84 -22.27 -4.98 -10.63
C GLY A 84 -22.15 -6.00 -11.75
N GLY A 85 -22.00 -7.30 -11.45
CA GLY A 85 -21.75 -8.33 -12.46
C GLY A 85 -20.48 -8.12 -13.30
N ILE A 86 -19.51 -7.35 -12.76
CA ILE A 86 -18.24 -7.00 -13.42
C ILE A 86 -17.15 -7.99 -13.06
N THR A 87 -16.06 -8.02 -13.83
CA THR A 87 -14.91 -8.88 -13.51
C THR A 87 -14.17 -8.40 -12.25
N GLY A 88 -13.48 -9.30 -11.54
CA GLY A 88 -12.65 -8.98 -10.39
C GLY A 88 -11.58 -7.94 -10.71
N PHE A 89 -11.01 -7.98 -11.93
CA PHE A 89 -10.05 -6.99 -12.40
C PHE A 89 -10.68 -5.59 -12.55
N THR A 90 -11.88 -5.51 -13.14
CA THR A 90 -12.60 -4.23 -13.25
C THR A 90 -12.95 -3.66 -11.88
N ALA A 91 -13.42 -4.51 -10.97
CA ALA A 91 -13.70 -4.13 -9.59
C ALA A 91 -12.46 -3.58 -8.88
N ALA A 92 -11.30 -4.23 -9.05
CA ALA A 92 -10.04 -3.77 -8.49
C ALA A 92 -9.62 -2.38 -9.01
N LYS A 93 -9.79 -2.11 -10.31
CA LYS A 93 -9.56 -0.77 -10.90
C LYS A 93 -10.47 0.28 -10.27
N ILE A 94 -11.76 -0.01 -10.14
CA ILE A 94 -12.74 0.92 -9.55
C ILE A 94 -12.37 1.24 -8.11
N ILE A 95 -12.08 0.24 -7.27
CA ILE A 95 -11.68 0.44 -5.87
C ILE A 95 -10.39 1.25 -5.79
N SER A 96 -9.38 0.92 -6.61
CA SER A 96 -8.10 1.64 -6.58
C SER A 96 -8.26 3.10 -7.00
N ALA A 97 -8.99 3.38 -8.08
CA ALA A 97 -9.28 4.74 -8.54
C ALA A 97 -10.11 5.54 -7.53
N ALA A 98 -11.12 4.89 -6.92
CA ALA A 98 -11.94 5.51 -5.87
C ALA A 98 -11.10 5.87 -4.63
N CYS A 99 -10.22 4.99 -4.17
CA CYS A 99 -9.30 5.26 -3.06
C CYS A 99 -8.32 6.37 -3.39
N PHE A 100 -7.78 6.40 -4.62
CA PHE A 100 -6.92 7.47 -5.09
C PHE A 100 -7.64 8.82 -5.03
N ALA A 101 -8.82 8.93 -5.60
CA ALA A 101 -9.59 10.15 -5.59
C ALA A 101 -10.04 10.55 -4.18
N ALA A 102 -10.52 9.61 -3.36
CA ALA A 102 -10.96 9.86 -2.00
C ALA A 102 -9.85 10.39 -1.08
N SER A 103 -8.59 10.02 -1.36
CA SER A 103 -7.42 10.51 -0.62
C SER A 103 -7.27 12.03 -0.66
N VAL A 104 -7.83 12.70 -1.66
CA VAL A 104 -7.81 14.16 -1.82
C VAL A 104 -8.39 14.87 -0.59
N PHE A 105 -9.49 14.37 -0.01
CA PHE A 105 -10.16 15.02 1.13
C PHE A 105 -9.31 15.06 2.40
N PRO A 106 -8.86 13.91 2.93
CA PRO A 106 -8.04 13.93 4.14
C PRO A 106 -6.65 14.53 3.88
N LEU A 107 -6.07 14.38 2.68
CA LEU A 107 -4.81 15.00 2.32
C LEU A 107 -4.91 16.52 2.33
N PHE A 108 -5.94 17.10 1.71
CA PHE A 108 -6.20 18.54 1.76
C PHE A 108 -6.32 19.04 3.20
N SER A 109 -7.10 18.33 4.01
CA SER A 109 -7.32 18.67 5.41
C SER A 109 -6.01 18.70 6.21
N VAL A 110 -5.15 17.68 6.06
CA VAL A 110 -3.83 17.60 6.70
C VAL A 110 -2.91 18.72 6.20
N MET A 111 -2.81 18.89 4.88
CA MET A 111 -1.92 19.90 4.29
C MET A 111 -2.36 21.32 4.63
N LYS A 112 -3.67 21.60 4.66
CA LYS A 112 -4.21 22.91 5.05
C LYS A 112 -3.85 23.27 6.51
N ARG A 113 -3.91 22.28 7.42
CA ARG A 113 -3.55 22.49 8.84
C ARG A 113 -2.07 22.78 9.03
N ILE A 114 -1.22 22.23 8.21
CA ILE A 114 0.25 22.32 8.37
C ILE A 114 0.82 23.51 7.59
N PHE A 115 0.41 23.66 6.35
CA PHE A 115 1.03 24.57 5.37
C PHE A 115 0.13 25.71 4.92
N GLY A 116 -1.16 25.69 5.28
CA GLY A 116 -2.18 26.64 4.81
C GLY A 116 -2.81 26.24 3.48
N GLU A 117 -3.89 26.92 3.11
CA GLU A 117 -4.78 26.54 2.01
C GLU A 117 -4.11 26.56 0.63
N LYS A 118 -3.30 27.59 0.34
CA LYS A 118 -2.62 27.70 -0.95
C LYS A 118 -1.65 26.54 -1.19
N THR A 119 -0.86 26.20 -0.17
CA THR A 119 0.06 25.08 -0.25
C THR A 119 -0.67 23.73 -0.28
N ALA A 120 -1.78 23.60 0.45
CA ALA A 120 -2.62 22.42 0.38
C ALA A 120 -3.18 22.19 -1.04
N THR A 121 -3.66 23.24 -1.70
CA THR A 121 -4.12 23.17 -3.09
C THR A 121 -3.00 22.74 -4.05
N GLY A 122 -1.81 23.30 -3.88
CA GLY A 122 -0.64 22.90 -4.66
C GLY A 122 -0.19 21.47 -4.40
N ALA A 123 -0.25 21.01 -3.13
CA ALA A 123 0.03 19.62 -2.77
C ALA A 123 -0.97 18.63 -3.39
N LEU A 124 -2.25 19.01 -3.50
CA LEU A 124 -3.24 18.21 -4.23
C LEU A 124 -2.93 18.13 -5.73
N LEU A 125 -2.48 19.23 -6.34
CA LEU A 125 -2.06 19.19 -7.74
C LEU A 125 -0.91 18.20 -7.93
N VAL A 126 0.13 18.29 -7.09
CA VAL A 126 1.24 17.32 -7.10
C VAL A 126 0.74 15.89 -6.94
N TYR A 127 -0.22 15.66 -6.05
CA TYR A 127 -0.78 14.34 -5.77
C TYR A 127 -1.50 13.73 -6.98
N ILE A 128 -2.46 14.45 -7.57
CA ILE A 128 -3.31 13.90 -8.64
C ILE A 128 -2.56 13.64 -9.95
N VAL A 129 -1.44 14.35 -10.17
CA VAL A 129 -0.57 14.12 -11.34
C VAL A 129 0.63 13.24 -11.02
N ASN A 130 0.80 12.77 -9.76
CA ASN A 130 1.92 11.89 -9.42
C ASN A 130 1.87 10.62 -10.28
N PRO A 131 2.90 10.37 -11.12
CA PRO A 131 2.82 9.32 -12.15
C PRO A 131 2.66 7.92 -11.58
N PHE A 132 3.27 7.65 -10.43
CA PHE A 132 3.20 6.32 -9.82
C PHE A 132 1.85 6.08 -9.13
N MET A 133 1.34 7.05 -8.37
CA MET A 133 0.04 6.93 -7.70
C MET A 133 -1.09 6.85 -8.72
N LEU A 134 -1.01 7.65 -9.78
CA LEU A 134 -1.99 7.66 -10.85
C LEU A 134 -1.97 6.36 -11.66
N ARG A 135 -0.77 5.83 -11.97
CA ARG A 135 -0.63 4.52 -12.62
C ARG A 135 -1.20 3.41 -11.76
N LEU A 136 -0.92 3.39 -10.44
CA LEU A 136 -1.50 2.42 -9.52
C LEU A 136 -3.03 2.49 -9.48
N ALA A 137 -3.62 3.69 -9.63
CA ALA A 137 -5.08 3.84 -9.73
C ALA A 137 -5.63 3.15 -10.99
N GLY A 138 -4.94 3.24 -12.12
CA GLY A 138 -5.33 2.59 -13.37
C GLY A 138 -5.15 1.07 -13.37
N THR A 139 -4.11 0.54 -12.70
CA THR A 139 -3.81 -0.90 -12.70
C THR A 139 -4.61 -1.72 -11.69
N GLY A 140 -5.34 -1.09 -10.79
CA GLY A 140 -6.20 -1.79 -9.83
C GLY A 140 -5.47 -2.38 -8.63
N LEU A 141 -4.28 -1.87 -8.28
CA LEU A 141 -3.53 -2.34 -7.13
C LEU A 141 -4.03 -1.71 -5.81
N ARG A 142 -3.89 -2.45 -4.71
CA ARG A 142 -4.35 -2.05 -3.37
C ARG A 142 -3.56 -0.91 -2.70
N GLU A 143 -2.48 -0.46 -3.32
CA GLU A 143 -1.57 0.56 -2.79
C GLU A 143 -2.25 1.92 -2.60
N ASN A 144 -3.20 2.28 -3.45
CA ASN A 144 -3.99 3.50 -3.26
C ASN A 144 -4.92 3.42 -2.04
N MET A 145 -5.45 2.24 -1.73
CA MET A 145 -6.19 2.02 -0.49
C MET A 145 -5.26 2.17 0.74
N LYS A 146 -4.05 1.61 0.69
CA LYS A 146 -3.04 1.82 1.73
C LYS A 146 -2.71 3.31 1.89
N CYS A 147 -2.53 4.04 0.79
CA CYS A 147 -2.27 5.47 0.79
C CYS A 147 -3.39 6.26 1.50
N LEU A 148 -4.64 6.03 1.11
CA LEU A 148 -5.82 6.63 1.74
C LEU A 148 -5.81 6.38 3.26
N LEU A 149 -5.61 5.14 3.67
CA LEU A 149 -5.63 4.76 5.08
C LEU A 149 -4.49 5.39 5.89
N LEU A 150 -3.28 5.49 5.32
CA LEU A 150 -2.17 6.19 5.97
C LEU A 150 -2.47 7.69 6.14
N ILE A 151 -3.06 8.33 5.14
CA ILE A 151 -3.47 9.74 5.25
C ILE A 151 -4.58 9.90 6.30
N LEU A 152 -5.55 8.97 6.38
CA LEU A 152 -6.59 8.97 7.39
C LEU A 152 -6.03 8.80 8.82
N ILE A 153 -5.02 7.96 9.01
CA ILE A 153 -4.31 7.82 10.30
C ILE A 153 -3.67 9.14 10.70
N VAL A 154 -2.93 9.78 9.79
CA VAL A 154 -2.33 11.10 10.04
C VAL A 154 -3.41 12.15 10.35
N HIS A 155 -4.49 12.17 9.57
CA HIS A 155 -5.63 13.05 9.79
C HIS A 155 -6.24 12.86 11.19
N ALA A 156 -6.44 11.60 11.62
CA ALA A 156 -6.94 11.27 12.95
C ALA A 156 -6.01 11.80 14.06
N ILE A 157 -4.69 11.65 13.89
CA ILE A 157 -3.70 12.18 14.86
C ILE A 157 -3.80 13.71 14.97
N PHE A 158 -4.00 14.43 13.85
CA PHE A 158 -4.21 15.88 13.89
C PHE A 158 -5.53 16.25 14.57
N LEU A 159 -6.60 15.52 14.33
CA LEU A 159 -7.88 15.73 15.02
C LEU A 159 -7.75 15.50 16.53
N ILE A 160 -7.06 14.44 16.97
CA ILE A 160 -6.79 14.17 18.40
C ILE A 160 -5.98 15.31 19.02
N ARG A 161 -5.04 15.91 18.28
CA ARG A 161 -4.25 17.06 18.78
C ARG A 161 -5.09 18.32 18.97
N GLU A 162 -6.11 18.53 18.13
CA GLU A 162 -7.01 19.66 18.22
C GLU A 162 -8.00 19.54 19.39
N ASP A 163 -8.45 18.31 19.65
CA ASP A 163 -9.36 18.01 20.74
C ASP A 163 -9.04 16.62 21.29
N PRO A 164 -8.17 16.56 22.28
CA PRO A 164 -7.71 15.31 22.89
C PRO A 164 -8.78 14.62 23.75
N ASP A 165 -9.90 15.29 24.03
CA ASP A 165 -10.96 14.74 24.86
C ASP A 165 -12.02 13.97 24.08
N SER A 166 -12.06 14.10 22.77
CA SER A 166 -13.02 13.44 21.89
C SER A 166 -12.72 11.95 21.73
N PHE A 167 -13.50 11.09 22.39
CA PHE A 167 -13.41 9.63 22.30
C PHE A 167 -13.52 9.11 20.84
N ALA A 168 -14.42 9.71 20.06
CA ALA A 168 -14.67 9.31 18.67
C ALA A 168 -13.41 9.43 17.78
N ARG A 169 -12.51 10.38 18.08
CA ARG A 169 -11.26 10.56 17.30
C ARG A 169 -10.27 9.43 17.53
N TYR A 170 -10.23 8.88 18.74
CA TYR A 170 -9.39 7.69 19.02
C TYR A 170 -9.98 6.42 18.39
N LEU A 171 -11.30 6.29 18.35
CA LEU A 171 -11.94 5.19 17.60
C LEU A 171 -11.68 5.32 16.11
N TYR A 172 -11.74 6.53 15.56
CA TYR A 172 -11.39 6.80 14.16
C TYR A 172 -9.94 6.41 13.85
N LEU A 173 -8.99 6.76 14.73
CA LEU A 173 -7.60 6.31 14.60
C LEU A 173 -7.49 4.78 14.65
N GLY A 174 -8.15 4.13 15.61
CA GLY A 174 -8.15 2.68 15.78
C GLY A 174 -8.75 1.96 14.57
N LEU A 175 -9.86 2.47 14.04
CA LEU A 175 -10.49 1.96 12.83
C LEU A 175 -9.54 2.05 11.63
N GLY A 176 -8.96 3.23 11.39
CA GLY A 176 -8.00 3.43 10.29
C GLY A 176 -6.77 2.51 10.41
N ALA A 177 -6.19 2.40 11.62
CA ALA A 177 -5.07 1.52 11.89
C ALA A 177 -5.44 0.03 11.69
N GLY A 178 -6.57 -0.43 12.22
CA GLY A 178 -7.04 -1.80 12.05
C GLY A 178 -7.31 -2.16 10.60
N ILE A 179 -7.98 -1.27 9.86
CA ILE A 179 -8.28 -1.48 8.44
C ILE A 179 -6.98 -1.59 7.61
N VAL A 180 -5.98 -0.73 7.85
CA VAL A 180 -4.71 -0.85 7.11
C VAL A 180 -3.97 -2.14 7.46
N MET A 181 -4.02 -2.61 8.72
CA MET A 181 -3.40 -3.86 9.14
C MET A 181 -4.01 -5.07 8.43
N ILE A 182 -5.34 -5.12 8.28
CA ILE A 182 -6.04 -6.20 7.55
C ILE A 182 -6.00 -6.03 6.03
N THR A 183 -5.51 -4.90 5.53
CA THR A 183 -5.23 -4.68 4.11
C THR A 183 -3.80 -5.13 3.77
N ARG A 184 -2.88 -4.91 4.70
CA ARG A 184 -1.44 -5.10 4.52
C ARG A 184 -0.81 -5.54 5.83
N SER A 185 -0.43 -6.79 5.94
CA SER A 185 0.15 -7.36 7.18
C SER A 185 1.46 -6.69 7.61
N GLU A 186 2.26 -6.17 6.69
CA GLU A 186 3.48 -5.42 7.02
C GLU A 186 3.21 -4.11 7.78
N MET A 187 1.97 -3.65 7.83
CA MET A 187 1.60 -2.43 8.56
C MET A 187 1.37 -2.66 10.06
N ILE A 188 1.30 -3.90 10.54
CA ILE A 188 1.01 -4.20 11.95
C ILE A 188 2.05 -3.55 12.88
N LEU A 189 3.33 -3.73 12.59
CA LEU A 189 4.39 -3.14 13.42
C LEU A 189 4.34 -1.61 13.40
N PHE A 190 4.19 -1.02 12.22
CA PHE A 190 4.10 0.43 12.07
C PHE A 190 2.88 1.01 12.81
N CYS A 191 1.70 0.45 12.60
CA CYS A 191 0.48 0.91 13.27
C CYS A 191 0.53 0.67 14.78
N GLY A 192 1.11 -0.44 15.22
CA GLY A 192 1.38 -0.70 16.64
C GLY A 192 2.22 0.41 17.28
N LEU A 193 3.30 0.84 16.63
CA LEU A 193 4.12 1.96 17.10
C LEU A 193 3.35 3.29 17.13
N VAL A 194 2.52 3.57 16.12
CA VAL A 194 1.68 4.77 16.09
C VAL A 194 0.67 4.77 17.23
N LEU A 195 -0.06 3.66 17.42
CA LEU A 195 -1.04 3.52 18.50
C LEU A 195 -0.37 3.63 19.88
N PHE A 196 0.79 3.00 20.07
CA PHE A 196 1.58 3.13 21.30
C PHE A 196 2.02 4.58 21.55
N GLY A 197 2.48 5.28 20.51
CA GLY A 197 2.87 6.70 20.61
C GLY A 197 1.70 7.60 21.03
N VAL A 198 0.49 7.32 20.54
CA VAL A 198 -0.72 8.05 20.94
C VAL A 198 -1.13 7.71 22.37
N MET A 199 -1.07 6.45 22.78
CA MET A 199 -1.29 6.03 24.18
C MET A 199 -0.32 6.70 25.15
N PHE A 200 0.96 6.69 24.80
CA PHE A 200 1.99 7.34 25.61
C PHE A 200 1.73 8.84 25.76
N ARG A 201 1.31 9.49 24.67
CA ARG A 201 0.99 10.92 24.70
C ARG A 201 -0.23 11.22 25.54
N GLU A 202 -1.31 10.42 25.45
CA GLU A 202 -2.50 10.55 26.27
C GLU A 202 -2.14 10.37 27.76
N ALA A 203 -1.36 9.33 28.10
CA ALA A 203 -0.89 9.07 29.46
C ALA A 203 -0.06 10.24 30.00
N ARG A 204 0.78 10.87 29.18
CA ARG A 204 1.60 12.02 29.57
C ARG A 204 0.75 13.28 29.79
N TRP A 205 -0.20 13.59 28.90
CA TRP A 205 -1.11 14.74 29.10
C TRP A 205 -1.91 14.61 30.39
N SER A 206 -2.41 13.41 30.68
CA SER A 206 -3.11 13.14 31.93
C SER A 206 -2.21 13.34 33.16
N LEU A 207 -0.90 13.06 33.03
CA LEU A 207 0.08 13.33 34.10
C LEU A 207 0.36 14.82 34.28
N ASP A 208 0.53 15.54 33.17
CA ASP A 208 0.82 16.98 33.21
C ASP A 208 -0.40 17.75 33.78
N ALA A 209 -1.64 17.42 33.35
CA ALA A 209 -2.86 18.01 33.90
C ALA A 209 -3.04 17.75 35.40
N VAL A 210 -2.79 16.51 35.85
CA VAL A 210 -2.82 16.16 37.26
C VAL A 210 -1.76 16.93 38.07
N ARG A 211 -0.60 17.20 37.48
CA ARG A 211 0.46 17.97 38.13
C ARG A 211 0.08 19.45 38.34
N ASP A 212 -0.53 20.06 37.32
CA ASP A 212 -0.95 21.46 37.39
C ASP A 212 -2.07 21.66 38.45
N ASP A 213 -2.99 20.71 38.60
CA ASP A 213 -4.02 20.68 39.63
C ASP A 213 -3.43 20.43 41.04
N PHE A 214 -2.26 19.78 41.16
CA PHE A 214 -1.62 19.40 42.42
C PHE A 214 -0.61 20.42 42.97
N GLU A 215 -0.19 21.41 42.21
CA GLU A 215 0.53 22.53 42.77
C GLU A 215 -0.36 23.32 43.75
N ALA A 216 -1.70 23.11 43.71
CA ALA A 216 -2.68 23.66 44.63
C ALA A 216 -2.98 22.81 45.91
N GLU A 217 -2.68 21.50 45.93
CA GLU A 217 -2.92 20.62 47.09
C GLU A 217 -1.88 19.46 47.21
N PRO A 218 -0.94 19.52 48.16
CA PRO A 218 0.18 18.58 48.25
C PRO A 218 -0.16 17.14 48.72
N ALA A 219 -1.40 16.83 49.04
CA ALA A 219 -1.76 15.58 49.74
C ALA A 219 -2.40 14.48 48.85
N LYS A 220 -2.79 14.74 47.62
CA LYS A 220 -3.39 13.70 46.76
C LYS A 220 -2.33 13.00 45.90
N LYS A 221 -1.96 11.78 46.28
CA LYS A 221 -0.98 10.93 45.60
C LYS A 221 -1.32 10.69 44.12
N LYS A 222 -0.37 11.10 43.26
CA LYS A 222 0.00 10.63 41.91
C LYS A 222 -0.85 9.49 41.28
N TYR A 223 -2.14 9.68 41.12
CA TYR A 223 -2.94 8.76 40.30
C TYR A 223 -2.80 9.18 38.83
N VAL A 224 -2.14 8.34 38.04
CA VAL A 224 -2.10 8.51 36.60
C VAL A 224 -3.28 7.75 36.01
N PRO A 225 -4.24 8.41 35.39
CA PRO A 225 -5.33 7.72 34.75
C PRO A 225 -4.81 6.79 33.66
N VAL A 226 -5.54 5.70 33.42
CA VAL A 226 -5.26 4.81 32.29
C VAL A 226 -5.60 5.58 31.02
N PRO A 227 -4.80 5.49 29.95
CA PRO A 227 -5.11 6.12 28.66
C PRO A 227 -6.27 5.38 27.97
N TYR A 228 -7.49 5.51 28.51
CA TYR A 228 -8.64 4.68 28.15
C TYR A 228 -9.17 4.97 26.74
N ARG A 229 -9.01 6.20 26.25
CA ARG A 229 -9.49 6.58 24.92
C ARG A 229 -8.65 5.91 23.83
N SER A 230 -7.34 6.02 23.92
CA SER A 230 -6.42 5.35 23.00
C SER A 230 -6.42 3.83 23.18
N LEU A 231 -6.64 3.33 24.41
CA LEU A 231 -6.85 1.91 24.66
C LEU A 231 -8.07 1.39 23.89
N ALA A 232 -9.20 2.08 23.93
CA ALA A 232 -10.40 1.70 23.19
C ALA A 232 -10.15 1.68 21.68
N GLY A 233 -9.48 2.71 21.13
CA GLY A 233 -9.06 2.72 19.71
C GLY A 233 -8.14 1.55 19.35
N THR A 234 -7.20 1.21 20.26
CA THR A 234 -6.28 0.08 20.03
C THR A 234 -6.98 -1.27 20.15
N LEU A 235 -7.94 -1.41 21.06
CA LEU A 235 -8.79 -2.61 21.14
C LEU A 235 -9.61 -2.81 19.86
N LEU A 236 -10.16 -1.73 19.30
CA LEU A 236 -10.86 -1.78 18.02
C LEU A 236 -9.90 -2.24 16.90
N ALA A 237 -8.69 -1.68 16.83
CA ALA A 237 -7.69 -2.07 15.85
C ALA A 237 -7.28 -3.55 16.01
N ALA A 238 -7.06 -4.00 17.24
CA ALA A 238 -6.71 -5.39 17.55
C ALA A 238 -7.85 -6.35 17.20
N GLY A 239 -9.11 -5.98 17.46
CA GLY A 239 -10.28 -6.76 17.06
C GLY A 239 -10.37 -6.93 15.54
N LEU A 240 -10.09 -5.88 14.78
CA LEU A 240 -10.03 -5.97 13.31
C LEU A 240 -8.87 -6.87 12.84
N VAL A 241 -7.71 -6.81 13.49
CA VAL A 241 -6.57 -7.71 13.17
C VAL A 241 -6.89 -9.17 13.49
N PHE A 242 -7.68 -9.42 14.52
CA PHE A 242 -8.15 -10.77 14.86
C PHE A 242 -9.19 -11.32 13.87
N LEU A 243 -9.89 -10.45 13.13
CA LEU A 243 -10.92 -10.85 12.16
C LEU A 243 -10.45 -11.89 11.13
N PRO A 244 -9.25 -11.81 10.51
CA PRO A 244 -8.75 -12.87 9.63
C PRO A 244 -8.63 -14.23 10.31
N ALA A 245 -8.29 -14.28 11.59
CA ALA A 245 -8.21 -15.53 12.35
C ALA A 245 -9.60 -16.18 12.52
N ILE A 246 -10.61 -15.35 12.82
CA ILE A 246 -12.01 -15.82 12.91
C ILE A 246 -12.48 -16.34 11.55
N VAL A 247 -12.22 -15.61 10.47
CA VAL A 247 -12.62 -16.02 9.12
C VAL A 247 -11.93 -17.32 8.71
N ASN A 248 -10.62 -17.45 8.94
CA ASN A 248 -9.89 -18.68 8.65
C ASN A 248 -10.44 -19.88 9.42
N HIS A 249 -10.78 -19.69 10.71
CA HIS A 249 -11.40 -20.76 11.50
C HIS A 249 -12.79 -21.13 10.96
N ALA A 250 -13.62 -20.13 10.66
CA ALA A 250 -14.99 -20.36 10.19
C ALA A 250 -15.04 -20.96 8.78
N VAL A 251 -14.13 -20.56 7.88
CA VAL A 251 -14.14 -20.97 6.48
C VAL A 251 -13.34 -22.25 6.24
N PHE A 252 -12.21 -22.40 6.91
CA PHE A 252 -11.27 -23.51 6.65
C PHE A 252 -11.19 -24.52 7.79
N GLY A 253 -11.86 -24.28 8.92
CA GLY A 253 -11.71 -25.12 10.13
C GLY A 253 -10.29 -25.06 10.72
N LEU A 254 -9.47 -24.09 10.31
CA LEU A 254 -8.09 -23.99 10.77
C LEU A 254 -8.01 -23.49 12.20
N ALA A 255 -7.30 -24.23 13.05
CA ALA A 255 -6.96 -23.78 14.40
C ALA A 255 -5.97 -22.61 14.37
N THR A 256 -5.24 -22.45 13.28
CA THR A 256 -4.16 -21.48 13.11
C THR A 256 -4.39 -20.55 11.94
N PRO A 257 -4.48 -19.24 12.17
CA PRO A 257 -4.38 -18.28 11.09
C PRO A 257 -2.92 -18.26 10.60
N GLU A 258 -2.67 -18.58 9.35
CA GLU A 258 -1.34 -18.43 8.71
C GLU A 258 -0.96 -16.95 8.50
N ILE A 259 -1.14 -16.13 9.50
CA ILE A 259 -0.67 -14.75 9.47
C ILE A 259 0.84 -14.78 9.74
N ARG A 260 1.63 -14.19 8.85
CA ARG A 260 3.12 -14.19 8.93
C ARG A 260 3.67 -13.82 10.31
N TYR A 261 2.96 -13.02 11.10
CA TYR A 261 3.36 -12.64 12.46
C TYR A 261 3.18 -13.75 13.48
N LEU A 262 2.30 -14.70 13.22
CA LEU A 262 2.12 -15.86 14.08
C LEU A 262 3.24 -16.90 13.88
N GLN A 263 3.96 -16.86 12.76
CA GLN A 263 5.22 -17.62 12.60
C GLN A 263 6.31 -17.14 13.56
N ILE A 264 6.29 -15.86 13.93
CA ILE A 264 7.16 -15.33 15.00
C ILE A 264 6.74 -15.91 16.34
N PHE A 265 5.44 -15.99 16.59
CA PHE A 265 4.87 -16.62 17.80
C PHE A 265 5.25 -18.10 17.89
N GLU A 266 5.10 -18.85 16.80
CA GLU A 266 5.52 -20.24 16.71
C GLU A 266 7.02 -20.41 17.05
N LYS A 267 7.87 -19.55 16.52
CA LYS A 267 9.31 -19.55 16.86
C LYS A 267 9.60 -19.17 18.30
N MET A 268 8.77 -18.32 18.92
CA MET A 268 8.97 -17.89 20.31
C MET A 268 8.40 -18.89 21.32
N PHE A 269 7.29 -19.55 21.03
CA PHE A 269 6.54 -20.39 21.96
C PHE A 269 6.57 -21.87 21.62
N GLY A 270 7.14 -22.25 20.46
CA GLY A 270 7.38 -23.64 20.09
C GLY A 270 6.14 -24.43 19.67
N HIS A 271 4.99 -23.77 19.51
CA HIS A 271 3.77 -24.38 19.00
C HIS A 271 3.03 -23.47 18.00
N THR A 272 2.29 -24.06 17.11
CA THR A 272 1.44 -23.34 16.15
C THR A 272 0.31 -22.64 16.90
N PRO A 273 0.11 -21.32 16.75
CA PRO A 273 -0.87 -20.56 17.52
C PRO A 273 -2.29 -21.00 17.16
N THR A 274 -3.11 -21.21 18.17
CA THR A 274 -4.53 -21.52 18.04
C THR A 274 -5.38 -20.25 17.90
N LEU A 275 -6.68 -20.41 17.62
CA LEU A 275 -7.64 -19.29 17.63
C LEU A 275 -7.68 -18.61 19.02
N ILE A 276 -7.52 -19.39 20.09
CA ILE A 276 -7.46 -18.88 21.47
C ILE A 276 -6.20 -18.02 21.66
N ASP A 277 -5.04 -18.48 21.19
CA ASP A 277 -3.80 -17.71 21.26
C ASP A 277 -3.93 -16.40 20.50
N ALA A 278 -4.51 -16.43 19.32
CA ALA A 278 -4.77 -15.23 18.53
C ALA A 278 -5.72 -14.25 19.25
N ALA A 279 -6.79 -14.77 19.89
CA ALA A 279 -7.71 -13.97 20.70
C ALA A 279 -7.03 -13.35 21.93
N MET A 280 -6.19 -14.15 22.63
CA MET A 280 -5.41 -13.64 23.76
C MET A 280 -4.42 -12.57 23.35
N ILE A 281 -3.69 -12.77 22.25
CA ILE A 281 -2.75 -11.77 21.72
C ILE A 281 -3.50 -10.50 21.35
N ALA A 282 -4.58 -10.59 20.60
CA ALA A 282 -5.37 -9.44 20.19
C ALA A 282 -6.00 -8.71 21.39
N GLY A 283 -6.45 -9.47 22.41
CA GLY A 283 -7.04 -8.90 23.63
C GLY A 283 -6.02 -8.31 24.59
N LEU A 284 -4.91 -9.01 24.87
CA LEU A 284 -3.94 -8.61 25.90
C LEU A 284 -2.93 -7.56 25.40
N THR A 285 -2.56 -7.57 24.12
CA THR A 285 -1.57 -6.62 23.57
C THR A 285 -1.96 -5.16 23.83
N PRO A 286 -3.20 -4.70 23.61
CA PRO A 286 -3.60 -3.32 23.91
C PRO A 286 -3.43 -2.93 25.38
N PHE A 287 -3.73 -3.84 26.31
CA PHE A 287 -3.55 -3.59 27.76
C PHE A 287 -2.07 -3.54 28.14
N ALA A 288 -1.25 -4.45 27.59
CA ALA A 288 0.20 -4.42 27.78
C ALA A 288 0.81 -3.11 27.23
N MET A 289 0.37 -2.66 26.06
CA MET A 289 0.76 -1.37 25.48
C MET A 289 0.34 -0.20 26.37
N ALA A 290 -0.88 -0.18 26.91
CA ALA A 290 -1.36 0.85 27.80
C ALA A 290 -0.58 0.87 29.13
N ALA A 291 -0.28 -0.29 29.70
CA ALA A 291 0.54 -0.41 30.90
C ALA A 291 1.98 0.09 30.66
N ALA A 292 2.59 -0.29 29.54
CA ALA A 292 3.92 0.15 29.15
C ALA A 292 3.95 1.68 28.89
N ALA A 293 2.95 2.21 28.19
CA ALA A 293 2.81 3.65 27.94
C ALA A 293 2.68 4.45 29.26
N LYS A 294 1.86 3.96 30.18
CA LYS A 294 1.68 4.55 31.51
C LYS A 294 2.97 4.50 32.34
N LEU A 295 3.67 3.35 32.35
CA LEU A 295 4.94 3.21 33.05
C LEU A 295 6.00 4.17 32.47
N LEU A 296 6.13 4.20 31.16
CA LEU A 296 7.08 5.06 30.45
C LEU A 296 6.76 6.55 30.71
N ALA A 297 5.49 6.93 30.68
CA ALA A 297 5.07 8.30 31.01
C ALA A 297 5.48 8.71 32.43
N ARG A 298 5.34 7.78 33.41
CA ARG A 298 5.79 8.01 34.80
C ARG A 298 7.30 8.18 34.91
N VAL A 299 8.08 7.28 34.29
CA VAL A 299 9.56 7.31 34.34
C VAL A 299 10.09 8.58 33.69
N LEU A 300 9.41 9.08 32.67
CA LEU A 300 9.78 10.26 31.89
C LEU A 300 9.06 11.54 32.37
N ALA A 301 8.29 11.48 33.45
CA ALA A 301 7.61 12.64 34.01
C ALA A 301 8.63 13.74 34.35
N GLY A 302 8.38 14.96 33.89
CA GLY A 302 9.27 16.10 34.09
C GLY A 302 10.58 16.09 33.30
N LYS A 303 10.86 15.02 32.52
CA LYS A 303 12.06 14.93 31.68
C LYS A 303 11.77 15.36 30.26
N SER A 304 12.75 16.00 29.61
CA SER A 304 12.69 16.27 28.17
C SER A 304 12.76 14.95 27.38
N LEU A 305 11.83 14.75 26.44
CA LEU A 305 11.86 13.60 25.54
C LEU A 305 12.90 13.73 24.42
N LYS A 306 13.37 14.95 24.16
CA LYS A 306 14.27 15.23 23.03
C LYS A 306 15.55 14.38 23.05
N PRO A 307 16.34 14.30 24.15
CA PRO A 307 17.53 13.47 24.16
C PRO A 307 17.22 11.98 24.00
N ILE A 308 16.12 11.50 24.61
CA ILE A 308 15.73 10.09 24.51
C ILE A 308 15.35 9.72 23.07
N LEU A 309 14.51 10.55 22.41
CA LEU A 309 14.15 10.34 21.01
C LEU A 309 15.36 10.43 20.08
N THR A 310 16.33 11.30 20.39
CA THR A 310 17.58 11.41 19.64
C THR A 310 18.41 10.13 19.78
N VAL A 311 18.55 9.61 20.99
CA VAL A 311 19.29 8.36 21.24
C VAL A 311 18.57 7.17 20.59
N CYS A 312 17.26 7.02 20.79
CA CYS A 312 16.49 5.93 20.18
C CYS A 312 16.52 6.01 18.64
N GLY A 313 16.38 7.21 18.08
CA GLY A 313 16.50 7.43 16.64
C GLY A 313 17.90 7.09 16.12
N GLY A 314 18.95 7.48 16.85
CA GLY A 314 20.33 7.14 16.51
C GLY A 314 20.61 5.63 16.57
N VAL A 315 20.14 4.95 17.61
CA VAL A 315 20.24 3.49 17.74
C VAL A 315 19.49 2.79 16.61
N PHE A 316 18.28 3.24 16.29
CA PHE A 316 17.50 2.68 15.19
C PHE A 316 18.18 2.91 13.83
N ALA A 317 18.70 4.11 13.58
CA ALA A 317 19.46 4.40 12.36
C ALA A 317 20.73 3.55 12.24
N ALA A 318 21.47 3.38 13.35
CA ALA A 318 22.65 2.50 13.40
C ALA A 318 22.28 1.03 13.14
N TRP A 319 21.16 0.57 13.71
CA TRP A 319 20.66 -0.77 13.44
C TRP A 319 20.22 -0.97 11.98
N LEU A 320 19.54 0.00 11.38
CA LEU A 320 19.22 -0.02 9.95
C LEU A 320 20.49 -0.06 9.09
N ALA A 321 21.48 0.76 9.42
CA ALA A 321 22.77 0.76 8.72
C ALA A 321 23.48 -0.60 8.85
N PHE A 322 23.44 -1.20 10.03
CA PHE A 322 23.98 -2.55 10.25
C PHE A 322 23.25 -3.60 9.41
N LEU A 323 21.91 -3.57 9.37
CA LEU A 323 21.12 -4.48 8.53
C LEU A 323 21.45 -4.29 7.04
N PHE A 324 21.60 -3.04 6.62
CA PHE A 324 21.97 -2.71 5.24
C PHE A 324 23.36 -3.27 4.89
N VAL A 325 24.38 -3.00 5.73
CA VAL A 325 25.73 -3.54 5.53
C VAL A 325 25.73 -5.07 5.54
N ARG A 326 25.06 -5.68 6.51
CA ARG A 326 24.90 -7.13 6.60
C ARG A 326 24.29 -7.71 5.32
N GLN A 327 23.25 -7.06 4.79
CA GLN A 327 22.58 -7.50 3.57
C GLN A 327 23.47 -7.30 2.35
N THR A 328 24.18 -6.19 2.27
CA THR A 328 25.14 -5.91 1.19
C THR A 328 26.27 -6.97 1.14
N LEU A 329 26.77 -7.40 2.30
CA LEU A 329 27.80 -8.41 2.39
C LEU A 329 27.31 -9.84 2.08
N ARG A 330 26.02 -10.10 2.18
CA ARG A 330 25.42 -11.43 1.99
C ARG A 330 24.62 -11.56 0.70
N ALA A 331 24.20 -10.44 0.14
CA ALA A 331 23.28 -10.44 -0.97
C ALA A 331 23.99 -10.56 -2.30
N ASP A 332 23.29 -11.23 -3.19
CA ASP A 332 23.47 -11.15 -4.62
C ASP A 332 23.31 -9.69 -5.09
N SER A 333 24.18 -9.24 -5.99
CA SER A 333 24.18 -7.85 -6.50
C SER A 333 22.80 -7.40 -7.03
N GLU A 334 21.96 -8.32 -7.47
CA GLU A 334 20.60 -8.08 -7.96
C GLU A 334 19.64 -7.55 -6.87
N VAL A 335 19.69 -8.10 -5.67
CA VAL A 335 18.82 -7.68 -4.55
C VAL A 335 19.13 -6.23 -4.15
N MET A 336 20.41 -5.86 -4.12
CA MET A 336 20.82 -4.49 -3.81
C MET A 336 20.43 -3.52 -4.92
N LYS A 337 20.56 -3.93 -6.18
CA LYS A 337 20.08 -3.16 -7.34
C LYS A 337 18.59 -2.89 -7.26
N GLU A 338 17.77 -3.90 -6.95
CA GLU A 338 16.33 -3.74 -6.76
C GLU A 338 16.00 -2.81 -5.58
N PHE A 339 16.77 -2.88 -4.48
CA PHE A 339 16.61 -1.97 -3.36
C PHE A 339 16.80 -0.51 -3.78
N PHE A 340 17.91 -0.19 -4.46
CA PHE A 340 18.17 1.16 -4.93
C PHE A 340 17.13 1.63 -5.94
N ILE A 341 16.74 0.81 -6.90
CA ILE A 341 15.68 1.13 -7.87
C ILE A 341 14.36 1.41 -7.15
N THR A 342 14.04 0.66 -6.10
CA THR A 342 12.83 0.85 -5.31
C THR A 342 12.85 2.18 -4.57
N PHE A 343 13.99 2.53 -3.95
CA PHE A 343 14.15 3.83 -3.28
C PHE A 343 14.10 4.99 -4.28
N GLU A 344 14.81 4.89 -5.38
CA GLU A 344 14.81 5.89 -6.44
C GLU A 344 13.40 6.17 -6.94
N ARG A 345 12.61 5.14 -7.24
CA ARG A 345 11.23 5.28 -7.73
C ARG A 345 10.25 5.76 -6.67
N ALA A 346 10.43 5.34 -5.40
CA ALA A 346 9.57 5.80 -4.30
C ALA A 346 9.83 7.27 -3.95
N PHE A 347 11.08 7.70 -4.09
CA PHE A 347 11.56 9.06 -3.85
C PHE A 347 12.08 9.70 -5.14
N ASP A 348 11.30 9.58 -6.20
CA ASP A 348 11.64 10.12 -7.52
C ASP A 348 12.02 11.61 -7.43
N PRO A 349 13.13 12.04 -8.07
CA PRO A 349 13.61 13.41 -8.05
C PRO A 349 12.57 14.46 -8.44
N LEU A 350 11.58 14.09 -9.27
CA LEU A 350 10.52 15.00 -9.72
C LEU A 350 9.78 15.66 -8.56
N TRP A 351 9.53 14.93 -7.46
CA TRP A 351 8.87 15.49 -6.28
C TRP A 351 9.80 15.61 -5.07
N THR A 352 10.81 14.75 -4.95
CA THR A 352 11.70 14.73 -3.79
C THR A 352 12.69 15.91 -3.81
N ALA A 353 13.26 16.26 -4.97
CA ALA A 353 14.17 17.40 -5.05
C ALA A 353 13.48 18.73 -4.67
N PRO A 354 12.29 19.07 -5.21
CA PRO A 354 11.55 20.23 -4.72
C PRO A 354 11.19 20.12 -3.23
N ALA A 355 10.82 18.92 -2.73
CA ALA A 355 10.50 18.74 -1.31
C ALA A 355 11.70 19.08 -0.43
N LEU A 356 12.90 18.60 -0.75
CA LEU A 356 14.13 18.91 0.00
C LEU A 356 14.45 20.41 -0.03
N ILE A 357 14.26 21.08 -1.17
CA ILE A 357 14.43 22.54 -1.28
C ILE A 357 13.41 23.25 -0.36
N GLY A 358 12.15 22.84 -0.40
CA GLY A 358 11.09 23.41 0.45
C GLY A 358 11.37 23.21 1.92
N MET A 359 11.82 22.01 2.32
CA MET A 359 12.21 21.69 3.70
C MET A 359 13.41 22.54 4.14
N ALA A 360 14.47 22.60 3.35
CA ALA A 360 15.68 23.36 3.67
C ALA A 360 15.37 24.86 3.88
N PHE A 361 14.49 25.41 3.02
CA PHE A 361 14.10 26.80 3.14
C PHE A 361 13.31 27.10 4.40
N ARG A 362 12.35 26.21 4.75
CA ARG A 362 11.57 26.34 5.99
C ARG A 362 12.42 26.13 7.25
N LEU A 363 13.41 25.24 7.21
CA LEU A 363 14.38 25.04 8.30
C LEU A 363 15.25 26.29 8.49
N ARG A 364 15.74 26.88 7.40
CA ARG A 364 16.56 28.11 7.44
C ARG A 364 15.80 29.27 8.08
N ASP A 365 14.54 29.44 7.70
CA ASP A 365 13.71 30.54 8.19
C ASP A 365 13.07 30.22 9.57
N HIS A 366 13.46 29.11 10.24
CA HIS A 366 12.93 28.63 11.53
C HIS A 366 11.40 28.46 11.58
N VAL A 367 10.77 28.21 10.42
CA VAL A 367 9.30 28.12 10.28
C VAL A 367 8.79 26.69 10.39
N PHE A 368 9.66 25.72 10.72
CA PHE A 368 9.30 24.31 10.79
C PHE A 368 8.34 24.06 11.98
N SER A 369 7.06 23.94 11.67
CA SER A 369 5.99 23.81 12.65
C SER A 369 6.00 22.46 13.38
N SER A 370 5.33 22.38 14.52
CA SER A 370 5.16 21.10 15.21
C SER A 370 4.38 20.08 14.39
N GLY A 371 3.50 20.54 13.49
CA GLY A 371 2.80 19.70 12.50
C GLY A 371 3.74 19.08 11.49
N GLU A 372 4.67 19.87 10.94
CA GLU A 372 5.68 19.39 9.99
C GLU A 372 6.62 18.37 10.65
N LYS A 373 7.04 18.60 11.89
CA LYS A 373 7.87 17.66 12.66
C LYS A 373 7.16 16.33 12.86
N LEU A 374 5.85 16.35 13.17
CA LEU A 374 5.03 15.15 13.31
C LEU A 374 4.92 14.40 11.98
N LEU A 375 4.68 15.12 10.90
CA LEU A 375 4.54 14.53 9.56
C LEU A 375 5.86 13.90 9.11
N LEU A 376 6.98 14.58 9.31
CA LEU A 376 8.31 14.05 9.00
C LEU A 376 8.62 12.81 9.85
N ALA A 377 8.31 12.84 11.15
CA ALA A 377 8.48 11.68 12.02
C ALA A 377 7.63 10.49 11.56
N PHE A 378 6.37 10.73 11.14
CA PHE A 378 5.50 9.69 10.61
C PHE A 378 6.08 9.05 9.33
N ILE A 379 6.53 9.86 8.37
CA ILE A 379 7.18 9.40 7.14
C ILE A 379 8.45 8.61 7.47
N ALA A 380 9.30 9.14 8.35
CA ALA A 380 10.56 8.50 8.73
C ALA A 380 10.34 7.15 9.43
N VAL A 381 9.39 7.08 10.38
CA VAL A 381 9.06 5.83 11.07
C VAL A 381 8.46 4.81 10.10
N HIS A 382 7.52 5.22 9.23
CA HIS A 382 6.98 4.33 8.22
C HIS A 382 8.07 3.77 7.31
N THR A 383 8.89 4.65 6.71
CA THR A 383 9.98 4.27 5.81
C THR A 383 10.99 3.38 6.52
N GLY A 384 11.38 3.74 7.74
CA GLY A 384 12.33 2.98 8.54
C GLY A 384 11.81 1.59 8.92
N VAL A 385 10.56 1.46 9.35
CA VAL A 385 9.95 0.16 9.69
C VAL A 385 9.85 -0.73 8.46
N ILE A 386 9.40 -0.19 7.33
CA ILE A 386 9.32 -0.96 6.08
C ILE A 386 10.71 -1.36 5.60
N ALA A 387 11.68 -0.45 5.61
CA ALA A 387 13.06 -0.75 5.24
C ALA A 387 13.66 -1.84 6.15
N ALA A 388 13.45 -1.75 7.47
CA ALA A 388 13.90 -2.76 8.42
C ALA A 388 13.28 -4.13 8.13
N GLN A 389 11.98 -4.19 7.88
CA GLN A 389 11.31 -5.45 7.54
C GLN A 389 11.86 -6.04 6.24
N LEU A 390 12.03 -5.22 5.20
CA LEU A 390 12.57 -5.67 3.92
C LEU A 390 14.02 -6.16 4.04
N LEU A 391 14.85 -5.49 4.84
CA LEU A 391 16.23 -5.89 5.08
C LEU A 391 16.38 -7.10 6.02
N PHE A 392 15.39 -7.33 6.90
CA PHE A 392 15.40 -8.45 7.85
C PHE A 392 14.92 -9.76 7.23
N TYR A 393 13.86 -9.71 6.41
CA TYR A 393 13.33 -10.87 5.73
C TYR A 393 14.18 -11.21 4.50
N ASP A 394 15.06 -12.18 4.67
CA ASP A 394 16.02 -12.66 3.69
C ASP A 394 15.34 -13.17 2.40
N ARG A 395 15.89 -12.78 1.24
CA ARG A 395 15.77 -13.37 -0.12
C ARG A 395 14.37 -13.56 -0.77
N THR A 396 13.28 -13.57 -0.03
CA THR A 396 11.94 -13.88 -0.60
C THR A 396 11.04 -12.68 -0.81
N LEU A 397 11.40 -11.50 -0.29
CA LEU A 397 10.66 -10.26 -0.50
C LEU A 397 11.33 -9.45 -1.60
N THR A 398 10.77 -9.49 -2.80
CA THR A 398 11.10 -8.53 -3.84
C THR A 398 10.82 -7.13 -3.31
N PHE A 399 11.87 -6.32 -3.23
CA PHE A 399 11.73 -4.89 -2.95
C PHE A 399 10.84 -4.30 -4.04
N SER A 400 9.76 -3.66 -3.63
CA SER A 400 8.84 -3.01 -4.56
C SER A 400 8.55 -1.60 -4.10
N VAL A 401 8.60 -0.66 -5.03
CA VAL A 401 8.15 0.73 -4.88
C VAL A 401 6.83 0.82 -4.12
N ARG A 402 5.94 -0.15 -4.33
CA ARG A 402 4.62 -0.26 -3.72
C ARG A 402 4.61 -0.22 -2.19
N TYR A 403 5.69 -0.62 -1.53
CA TYR A 403 5.75 -0.59 -0.07
C TYR A 403 5.99 0.80 0.50
N LEU A 404 6.82 1.62 -0.17
CA LEU A 404 7.21 2.96 0.30
C LEU A 404 6.34 4.07 -0.29
N LEU A 405 5.97 3.95 -1.55
CA LEU A 405 5.22 4.98 -2.28
C LEU A 405 3.96 5.52 -1.57
N PRO A 406 3.13 4.69 -0.88
CA PRO A 406 1.90 5.18 -0.26
C PRO A 406 2.07 6.27 0.82
N VAL A 407 3.28 6.46 1.35
CA VAL A 407 3.56 7.53 2.32
C VAL A 407 4.01 8.84 1.66
N SER A 408 4.46 8.81 0.40
CA SER A 408 5.02 9.97 -0.30
C SER A 408 4.07 11.17 -0.41
N PRO A 409 2.72 11.02 -0.56
CA PRO A 409 1.81 12.15 -0.63
C PRO A 409 1.85 13.05 0.60
N LEU A 410 2.24 12.52 1.75
CA LEU A 410 2.43 13.30 2.96
C LEU A 410 3.60 14.30 2.86
N GLY A 411 4.51 14.12 1.90
CA GLY A 411 5.62 15.04 1.61
C GLY A 411 5.28 16.16 0.61
N PHE A 412 4.14 16.09 -0.09
CA PHE A 412 3.84 16.99 -1.21
C PHE A 412 3.60 18.45 -0.81
N GLY A 413 3.31 18.72 0.46
CA GLY A 413 3.31 20.07 0.98
C GLY A 413 4.68 20.75 0.85
N TRP A 414 5.75 20.05 1.19
CA TRP A 414 7.12 20.55 1.01
C TRP A 414 7.52 20.62 -0.48
N THR A 415 7.05 19.66 -1.30
CA THR A 415 7.26 19.72 -2.76
C THR A 415 6.73 21.02 -3.34
N PHE A 416 5.48 21.38 -3.01
CA PHE A 416 4.91 22.63 -3.52
C PHE A 416 5.61 23.88 -2.93
N CYS A 417 6.00 23.85 -1.64
CA CYS A 417 6.83 24.91 -1.07
C CYS A 417 8.13 25.10 -1.87
N GLY A 418 8.82 24.02 -2.24
CA GLY A 418 10.05 24.08 -3.03
C GLY A 418 9.84 24.63 -4.43
N VAL A 419 8.78 24.20 -5.12
CA VAL A 419 8.41 24.79 -6.42
C VAL A 419 8.18 26.30 -6.29
N THR A 420 7.53 26.74 -5.20
CA THR A 420 7.31 28.18 -4.93
C THR A 420 8.61 28.92 -4.68
N VAL A 421 9.56 28.31 -3.96
CA VAL A 421 10.91 28.87 -3.74
C VAL A 421 11.65 29.02 -5.06
N ILE A 422 11.66 27.98 -5.90
CA ILE A 422 12.29 28.02 -7.22
C ILE A 422 11.67 29.11 -8.10
N ALA A 423 10.33 29.23 -8.10
CA ALA A 423 9.65 30.32 -8.82
C ALA A 423 10.09 31.70 -8.34
N GLY A 424 10.24 31.86 -7.02
CA GLY A 424 10.73 33.11 -6.44
C GLY A 424 12.17 33.45 -6.80
N LEU A 425 13.03 32.43 -6.88
CA LEU A 425 14.40 32.62 -7.37
C LEU A 425 14.43 33.02 -8.85
N LEU A 426 13.66 32.35 -9.70
CA LEU A 426 13.54 32.71 -11.12
C LEU A 426 13.05 34.13 -11.30
N ALA A 427 11.97 34.52 -10.59
CA ALA A 427 11.46 35.91 -10.66
C ALA A 427 12.46 36.96 -10.16
N ARG A 428 13.42 36.58 -9.30
CA ARG A 428 14.47 37.49 -8.81
C ARG A 428 15.63 37.65 -9.79
N TYR A 429 16.02 36.57 -10.46
CA TYR A 429 17.24 36.55 -11.26
C TYR A 429 16.97 36.67 -12.77
N VAL A 430 15.73 36.43 -13.23
CA VAL A 430 15.37 36.56 -14.64
C VAL A 430 14.60 37.87 -14.84
N PRO A 431 15.15 38.85 -15.59
CA PRO A 431 14.47 40.10 -15.85
C PRO A 431 13.10 39.87 -16.52
N HIS A 432 12.13 40.71 -16.17
CA HIS A 432 10.77 40.71 -16.71
C HIS A 432 9.88 39.46 -16.37
N VAL A 433 10.37 38.50 -15.59
CA VAL A 433 9.58 37.36 -15.15
C VAL A 433 8.92 37.67 -13.81
N SER A 434 7.59 37.75 -13.79
CA SER A 434 6.86 37.87 -12.53
C SER A 434 6.82 36.53 -11.76
N MET A 435 6.70 36.62 -10.43
CA MET A 435 6.53 35.42 -9.56
C MET A 435 5.37 34.53 -10.03
N ARG A 436 4.25 35.13 -10.48
CA ARG A 436 3.08 34.38 -10.98
C ARG A 436 3.40 33.63 -12.27
N ALA A 437 4.06 34.31 -13.22
CA ALA A 437 4.47 33.69 -14.47
C ALA A 437 5.45 32.54 -14.23
N ALA A 438 6.50 32.75 -13.40
CA ALA A 438 7.47 31.72 -13.05
C ALA A 438 6.77 30.50 -12.42
N LEU A 439 5.87 30.71 -11.44
CA LEU A 439 5.13 29.63 -10.79
C LEU A 439 4.23 28.89 -11.79
N SER A 440 3.51 29.61 -12.66
CA SER A 440 2.65 28.99 -13.68
C SER A 440 3.45 28.12 -14.64
N VAL A 441 4.59 28.62 -15.15
CA VAL A 441 5.47 27.86 -16.04
C VAL A 441 6.01 26.60 -15.36
N LEU A 442 6.48 26.71 -14.11
CA LEU A 442 6.98 25.56 -13.36
C LEU A 442 5.89 24.52 -13.08
N LEU A 443 4.67 24.95 -12.73
CA LEU A 443 3.57 24.03 -12.52
C LEU A 443 3.14 23.34 -13.81
N ILE A 444 3.07 24.07 -14.92
CA ILE A 444 2.77 23.48 -16.23
C ILE A 444 3.85 22.46 -16.60
N ALA A 445 5.14 22.84 -16.48
CA ALA A 445 6.25 21.93 -16.76
C ALA A 445 6.23 20.69 -15.85
N TYR A 446 5.90 20.88 -14.56
CA TYR A 446 5.74 19.77 -13.60
C TYR A 446 4.61 18.83 -14.03
N VAL A 447 3.43 19.35 -14.35
CA VAL A 447 2.28 18.56 -14.78
C VAL A 447 2.58 17.82 -16.07
N LEU A 448 3.14 18.48 -17.07
CA LEU A 448 3.50 17.86 -18.35
C LEU A 448 4.57 16.77 -18.16
N GLY A 449 5.60 17.04 -17.36
CA GLY A 449 6.64 16.05 -17.02
C GLY A 449 6.07 14.84 -16.30
N ALA A 450 5.20 15.05 -15.33
CA ALA A 450 4.53 13.98 -14.58
C ALA A 450 3.60 13.14 -15.48
N LEU A 451 2.81 13.79 -16.33
CA LEU A 451 1.94 13.08 -17.29
C LEU A 451 2.76 12.30 -18.32
N PHE A 452 3.84 12.88 -18.85
CA PHE A 452 4.74 12.17 -19.74
C PHE A 452 5.35 10.93 -19.07
N HIS A 453 5.79 11.07 -17.83
CA HIS A 453 6.32 9.95 -17.05
C HIS A 453 5.24 8.88 -16.77
N CYS A 454 3.98 9.28 -16.55
CA CYS A 454 2.86 8.36 -16.36
C CYS A 454 2.51 7.62 -17.65
N LEU A 455 2.42 8.34 -18.75
CA LEU A 455 2.02 7.79 -20.06
C LEU A 455 3.12 6.98 -20.73
N GLY A 456 4.39 7.29 -20.46
CA GLY A 456 5.54 6.63 -21.09
C GLY A 456 5.47 5.09 -21.06
N PRO A 457 5.27 4.43 -19.92
CA PRO A 457 5.11 2.98 -19.85
C PRO A 457 3.92 2.46 -20.67
N ILE A 458 2.76 3.15 -20.58
CA ILE A 458 1.56 2.78 -21.32
C ILE A 458 1.81 2.88 -22.84
N LEU A 459 2.42 3.97 -23.29
CA LEU A 459 2.77 4.14 -24.70
C LEU A 459 3.76 3.07 -25.17
N LYS A 460 4.69 2.65 -24.31
CA LYS A 460 5.58 1.52 -24.63
C LYS A 460 4.81 0.23 -24.90
N ASP A 461 3.83 -0.10 -24.07
CA ASP A 461 3.04 -1.32 -24.23
C ASP A 461 2.27 -1.36 -25.57
N TYR A 462 1.91 -0.19 -26.13
CA TYR A 462 1.19 -0.07 -27.39
C TYR A 462 2.09 0.16 -28.61
N PHE A 463 3.20 0.87 -28.47
CA PHE A 463 4.00 1.34 -29.60
C PHE A 463 5.39 0.71 -29.68
N GLU A 464 6.01 0.32 -28.56
CA GLU A 464 7.30 -0.35 -28.57
C GLU A 464 7.12 -1.81 -29.03
N PRO A 465 7.76 -2.25 -30.14
CA PRO A 465 7.50 -3.57 -30.74
C PRO A 465 7.61 -4.75 -29.75
N ARG A 466 8.58 -4.66 -28.84
CA ARG A 466 8.81 -5.69 -27.81
C ARG A 466 7.65 -5.79 -26.82
N HIS A 467 7.22 -4.68 -26.22
CA HIS A 467 6.12 -4.65 -25.25
C HIS A 467 4.79 -5.00 -25.91
N LYS A 468 4.57 -4.49 -27.14
CA LYS A 468 3.41 -4.82 -27.95
C LYS A 468 3.34 -6.31 -28.27
N ALA A 469 4.48 -6.95 -28.57
CA ALA A 469 4.54 -8.39 -28.81
C ALA A 469 4.11 -9.20 -27.58
N VAL A 470 4.65 -8.88 -26.39
CA VAL A 470 4.25 -9.52 -25.12
C VAL A 470 2.77 -9.32 -24.83
N ARG A 471 2.27 -8.10 -24.98
CA ARG A 471 0.85 -7.78 -24.78
C ARG A 471 -0.03 -8.60 -25.75
N ASN A 472 0.25 -8.55 -27.04
CA ASN A 472 -0.53 -9.25 -28.05
C ASN A 472 -0.44 -10.77 -27.87
N GLY A 473 0.74 -11.31 -27.57
CA GLY A 473 0.94 -12.72 -27.27
C GLY A 473 0.12 -13.18 -26.06
N THR A 474 0.09 -12.39 -24.98
CA THR A 474 -0.74 -12.69 -23.79
C THR A 474 -2.23 -12.76 -24.16
N LEU A 475 -2.72 -11.82 -24.97
CA LEU A 475 -4.12 -11.82 -25.43
C LEU A 475 -4.42 -12.97 -26.39
N GLN A 476 -3.47 -13.33 -27.29
CA GLN A 476 -3.61 -14.47 -28.19
C GLN A 476 -3.61 -15.79 -27.43
N LEU A 477 -2.74 -15.98 -26.45
CA LEU A 477 -2.77 -17.15 -25.56
C LEU A 477 -4.12 -17.27 -24.83
N ALA A 478 -4.63 -16.17 -24.28
CA ALA A 478 -5.93 -16.17 -23.63
C ALA A 478 -7.06 -16.54 -24.59
N ALA A 479 -7.02 -16.06 -25.83
CA ALA A 479 -7.99 -16.44 -26.88
C ALA A 479 -7.87 -17.92 -27.27
N LEU A 480 -6.66 -18.43 -27.38
CA LEU A 480 -6.39 -19.84 -27.70
C LEU A 480 -6.95 -20.78 -26.63
N PHE A 481 -6.76 -20.47 -25.35
CA PHE A 481 -7.34 -21.26 -24.27
C PHE A 481 -8.87 -21.25 -24.28
N ARG A 482 -9.50 -20.10 -24.53
CA ARG A 482 -10.98 -20.00 -24.62
C ARG A 482 -11.55 -20.78 -25.78
N ALA A 483 -10.82 -20.83 -26.91
CA ALA A 483 -11.25 -21.58 -28.10
C ALA A 483 -11.15 -23.10 -27.92
N ASN A 484 -10.37 -23.57 -26.94
CA ASN A 484 -10.11 -24.99 -26.72
C ASN A 484 -10.38 -25.40 -25.26
N PRO A 485 -11.62 -25.23 -24.74
CA PRO A 485 -11.93 -25.61 -23.37
C PRO A 485 -11.75 -27.11 -23.17
N PRO A 486 -11.21 -27.59 -22.03
CA PRO A 486 -11.16 -29.01 -21.72
C PRO A 486 -12.56 -29.57 -21.49
N ALA A 487 -12.81 -30.82 -21.88
CA ALA A 487 -14.13 -31.44 -21.72
C ALA A 487 -14.58 -31.56 -20.27
N HIS A 488 -13.64 -31.59 -19.34
CA HIS A 488 -13.91 -31.77 -17.88
C HIS A 488 -14.07 -30.47 -17.09
N SER A 489 -14.12 -29.32 -17.73
CA SER A 489 -14.23 -28.02 -17.02
C SER A 489 -15.48 -27.87 -16.16
N GLN A 490 -16.40 -28.85 -16.18
CA GLN A 490 -17.62 -28.90 -15.37
C GLN A 490 -17.60 -29.95 -14.23
N ALA A 491 -16.57 -30.79 -14.15
CA ALA A 491 -16.54 -31.87 -13.16
C ALA A 491 -15.99 -31.41 -11.81
N ALA A 492 -16.69 -31.81 -10.79
CA ALA A 492 -16.45 -31.87 -9.34
C ALA A 492 -15.25 -31.05 -8.79
N ALA A 493 -15.54 -30.26 -7.77
CA ALA A 493 -14.51 -29.59 -6.95
C ALA A 493 -13.45 -30.61 -6.52
N PRO A 494 -12.18 -30.43 -6.88
CA PRO A 494 -11.10 -31.28 -6.39
C PRO A 494 -10.98 -31.15 -4.86
N GLU A 495 -10.52 -32.21 -4.21
CA GLU A 495 -10.15 -32.17 -2.80
C GLU A 495 -9.25 -30.98 -2.53
N PHE A 496 -9.61 -30.23 -1.50
CA PHE A 496 -9.08 -28.93 -1.18
C PHE A 496 -7.70 -29.06 -0.53
N ASP A 497 -6.64 -28.73 -1.25
CA ASP A 497 -5.35 -28.47 -0.62
C ASP A 497 -5.30 -27.02 -0.16
N LEU A 498 -5.40 -26.83 1.15
CA LEU A 498 -5.51 -25.54 1.86
C LEU A 498 -4.38 -24.54 1.57
N ILE A 499 -3.32 -24.98 0.93
CA ILE A 499 -2.13 -24.20 0.67
C ILE A 499 -2.16 -23.55 -0.73
N ASP A 500 -2.88 -24.14 -1.66
CA ASP A 500 -2.89 -23.69 -3.05
C ASP A 500 -4.26 -23.17 -3.48
N TYR A 501 -4.35 -21.87 -3.62
CA TYR A 501 -5.45 -21.14 -4.25
C TYR A 501 -5.76 -21.63 -5.70
N GLU A 502 -5.03 -22.62 -6.14
CA GLU A 502 -5.02 -23.21 -7.46
C GLU A 502 -6.16 -24.21 -7.70
N SER A 503 -7.00 -24.50 -6.71
CA SER A 503 -8.02 -25.57 -6.74
C SER A 503 -9.43 -25.11 -7.15
N CYS A 504 -9.61 -24.02 -7.90
CA CYS A 504 -10.92 -23.65 -8.46
C CYS A 504 -11.30 -24.56 -9.65
N ALA A 505 -12.61 -24.69 -9.93
CA ALA A 505 -13.17 -25.47 -11.04
C ALA A 505 -12.81 -24.97 -12.46
N ALA A 506 -11.89 -24.02 -12.59
CA ALA A 506 -11.39 -23.49 -13.85
C ALA A 506 -10.31 -24.40 -14.46
N PRO A 507 -10.13 -24.43 -15.79
CA PRO A 507 -9.10 -25.22 -16.45
C PRO A 507 -7.72 -25.00 -15.86
N GLY A 508 -7.03 -26.08 -15.47
CA GLY A 508 -5.68 -26.03 -14.91
C GLY A 508 -4.63 -25.77 -16.01
N MET A 509 -3.79 -24.77 -15.81
CA MET A 509 -2.74 -24.37 -16.76
C MET A 509 -1.38 -24.43 -16.10
N PHE A 510 -0.51 -25.31 -16.58
CA PHE A 510 0.87 -25.40 -16.13
C PHE A 510 1.78 -24.61 -17.07
N PHE A 511 2.65 -23.79 -16.51
CA PHE A 511 3.63 -22.99 -17.25
C PHE A 511 5.03 -23.44 -16.86
N GLU A 512 5.80 -23.89 -17.85
CA GLU A 512 7.19 -24.34 -17.66
C GLU A 512 8.10 -23.20 -17.19
N ASP A 513 7.96 -22.01 -17.75
CA ASP A 513 8.66 -20.80 -17.32
C ASP A 513 7.72 -19.92 -16.48
N ASP A 514 7.99 -19.89 -15.18
CA ASP A 514 7.09 -19.56 -14.08
C ASP A 514 6.55 -18.12 -14.04
N SER A 515 6.84 -17.23 -14.97
CA SER A 515 6.55 -15.84 -14.62
C SER A 515 5.86 -14.95 -15.62
N LYS A 516 6.09 -15.13 -16.89
CA LYS A 516 5.76 -14.07 -17.85
C LYS A 516 4.32 -14.13 -18.36
N TYR A 517 3.74 -15.31 -18.47
CA TYR A 517 2.49 -15.53 -19.24
C TYR A 517 1.31 -16.00 -18.40
N ILE A 518 1.50 -16.10 -17.11
CA ILE A 518 0.47 -16.56 -16.16
C ILE A 518 -0.80 -15.70 -16.16
N VAL A 519 -0.68 -14.44 -16.56
CA VAL A 519 -1.80 -13.52 -16.71
C VAL A 519 -2.78 -13.98 -17.79
N SER A 520 -2.29 -14.70 -18.82
CA SER A 520 -3.14 -15.26 -19.88
C SER A 520 -4.10 -16.33 -19.35
N ALA A 521 -3.71 -17.08 -18.30
CA ALA A 521 -4.58 -18.04 -17.65
C ALA A 521 -5.81 -17.35 -17.03
N TYR A 522 -5.61 -16.28 -16.27
CA TYR A 522 -6.72 -15.50 -15.69
C TYR A 522 -7.61 -14.90 -16.79
N LEU A 523 -7.02 -14.26 -17.80
CA LEU A 523 -7.77 -13.68 -18.92
C LEU A 523 -8.60 -14.73 -19.69
N ALA A 524 -8.18 -15.99 -19.68
CA ALA A 524 -8.90 -17.11 -20.29
C ALA A 524 -9.96 -17.74 -19.36
N GLY A 525 -10.11 -17.25 -18.13
CA GLY A 525 -10.97 -17.89 -17.12
C GLY A 525 -10.36 -19.18 -16.55
N GLY A 526 -9.06 -19.40 -16.75
CA GLY A 526 -8.31 -20.54 -16.24
C GLY A 526 -7.55 -20.22 -14.95
N ARG A 527 -6.93 -21.23 -14.39
CA ARG A 527 -6.10 -21.15 -13.19
C ARG A 527 -4.70 -21.72 -13.43
N ARG A 528 -3.71 -21.20 -12.75
CA ARG A 528 -2.39 -21.81 -12.71
C ARG A 528 -2.39 -23.03 -11.79
N VAL A 529 -1.75 -24.11 -12.21
CA VAL A 529 -1.43 -25.27 -11.38
C VAL A 529 0.08 -25.46 -11.29
N ARG A 530 0.55 -26.07 -10.20
CA ARG A 530 1.98 -26.32 -9.95
C ARG A 530 2.39 -27.72 -10.35
N ASP A 531 1.47 -28.65 -10.36
CA ASP A 531 1.70 -30.03 -10.73
C ASP A 531 1.17 -30.30 -12.12
N LEU A 532 2.03 -30.83 -12.99
CA LEU A 532 1.68 -31.20 -14.35
C LEU A 532 0.56 -32.24 -14.37
N LYS A 533 0.45 -33.11 -13.36
CA LYS A 533 -0.61 -34.10 -13.23
C LYS A 533 -2.01 -33.51 -13.12
N ASN A 534 -2.12 -32.30 -12.55
CA ASN A 534 -3.38 -31.58 -12.35
C ASN A 534 -3.65 -30.55 -13.46
N ALA A 535 -2.83 -30.51 -14.51
CA ALA A 535 -2.96 -29.55 -15.58
C ALA A 535 -3.80 -30.12 -16.74
N ASP A 536 -4.69 -29.28 -17.26
CA ASP A 536 -5.42 -29.51 -18.52
C ASP A 536 -4.62 -28.97 -19.69
N PHE A 537 -3.83 -27.92 -19.47
CA PHE A 537 -2.94 -27.32 -20.42
C PHE A 537 -1.51 -27.23 -19.89
N TYR A 538 -0.56 -27.52 -20.78
CA TYR A 538 0.86 -27.29 -20.59
C TYR A 538 1.32 -26.17 -21.52
N VAL A 539 2.04 -25.19 -21.01
CA VAL A 539 2.55 -24.07 -21.80
C VAL A 539 4.07 -24.02 -21.70
N SER A 540 4.71 -24.24 -22.83
CA SER A 540 6.17 -24.15 -22.96
C SER A 540 6.58 -22.87 -23.67
N GLY A 541 7.46 -22.09 -23.05
CA GLY A 541 8.04 -20.88 -23.64
C GLY A 541 9.45 -21.12 -24.14
N THR A 542 9.63 -21.42 -25.44
CA THR A 542 10.94 -21.73 -25.99
C THR A 542 11.31 -20.83 -27.16
N ARG A 543 12.62 -20.81 -27.51
CA ARG A 543 13.11 -20.22 -28.77
C ARG A 543 13.11 -21.22 -29.93
N VAL A 544 12.89 -22.47 -29.63
CA VAL A 544 12.85 -23.56 -30.62
C VAL A 544 11.40 -23.90 -30.93
N VAL A 545 11.02 -23.88 -32.18
CA VAL A 545 9.66 -24.17 -32.64
C VAL A 545 9.70 -25.33 -33.61
N PRO A 546 8.85 -26.36 -33.47
CA PRO A 546 7.90 -26.56 -32.37
C PRO A 546 8.58 -26.99 -31.06
N ALA A 547 8.01 -26.59 -29.91
CA ALA A 547 8.39 -27.14 -28.63
C ALA A 547 7.97 -28.62 -28.55
N ALA A 548 8.76 -29.44 -27.85
CA ALA A 548 8.37 -30.82 -27.57
C ALA A 548 7.31 -30.86 -26.45
N PRO A 549 6.29 -31.73 -26.52
CA PRO A 549 5.40 -31.97 -25.40
C PRO A 549 6.17 -32.63 -24.25
N PRO A 550 5.71 -32.48 -22.98
CA PRO A 550 6.37 -33.10 -21.85
C PRO A 550 6.36 -34.63 -21.86
N ASP A 551 5.34 -35.22 -22.45
CA ASP A 551 5.19 -36.67 -22.71
C ASP A 551 4.17 -36.93 -23.82
N ASP A 552 3.88 -38.21 -24.12
CA ASP A 552 2.95 -38.63 -25.19
C ASP A 552 1.47 -38.32 -24.88
N ASP A 553 1.14 -37.92 -23.67
CA ASP A 553 -0.24 -37.60 -23.27
C ASP A 553 -0.68 -36.20 -23.70
N TRP A 554 0.18 -35.44 -24.34
CA TRP A 554 -0.08 -34.06 -24.72
C TRP A 554 -0.12 -33.86 -26.21
N ILE A 555 -1.09 -33.08 -26.69
CA ILE A 555 -1.22 -32.69 -28.10
C ILE A 555 -1.10 -31.15 -28.21
N PRO A 556 -0.39 -30.64 -29.21
CA PRO A 556 -0.30 -29.21 -29.45
C PRO A 556 -1.67 -28.64 -29.84
N VAL A 557 -1.95 -27.43 -29.37
CA VAL A 557 -3.19 -26.71 -29.65
C VAL A 557 -2.85 -25.41 -30.36
N GLY A 558 -3.25 -25.32 -31.62
CA GLY A 558 -2.98 -24.14 -32.45
C GLY A 558 -1.51 -23.97 -32.82
N GLU A 559 -1.21 -22.84 -33.42
CA GLU A 559 0.16 -22.46 -33.76
C GLU A 559 0.89 -21.83 -32.56
N PRO A 560 2.23 -21.93 -32.51
CA PRO A 560 3.02 -21.26 -31.48
C PRO A 560 2.79 -19.76 -31.48
N VAL A 561 2.45 -19.21 -30.33
CA VAL A 561 2.18 -17.77 -30.13
C VAL A 561 3.49 -17.01 -29.98
N PRO A 562 3.80 -16.04 -30.84
CA PRO A 562 5.01 -15.24 -30.71
C PRO A 562 4.93 -14.32 -29.49
N MET A 563 6.02 -14.28 -28.72
CA MET A 563 6.16 -13.49 -27.52
C MET A 563 7.35 -12.52 -27.65
N GLU A 564 8.21 -12.47 -26.68
CA GLU A 564 9.35 -11.56 -26.63
C GLU A 564 10.63 -12.19 -27.20
N ARG A 565 11.43 -11.45 -27.99
CA ARG A 565 12.80 -11.82 -28.42
C ARG A 565 12.90 -13.22 -29.02
N GLU A 566 12.12 -13.49 -30.06
CA GLU A 566 12.14 -14.80 -30.72
C GLU A 566 11.69 -15.97 -29.82
N THR A 567 11.04 -15.65 -28.70
CA THR A 567 10.42 -16.65 -27.83
C THR A 567 9.00 -16.91 -28.33
N PHE A 568 8.63 -18.17 -28.40
CA PHE A 568 7.29 -18.61 -28.75
C PHE A 568 6.69 -19.40 -27.59
N CYS A 569 5.41 -19.24 -27.34
CA CYS A 569 4.65 -20.09 -26.43
C CYS A 569 3.89 -21.14 -27.25
N THR A 570 4.20 -22.40 -27.03
CA THR A 570 3.43 -23.53 -27.54
C THR A 570 2.52 -24.03 -26.43
N VAL A 571 1.24 -24.15 -26.74
CA VAL A 571 0.22 -24.69 -25.84
C VAL A 571 -0.04 -26.12 -26.18
N PHE A 572 -0.05 -26.98 -25.20
CA PHE A 572 -0.43 -28.39 -25.33
C PHE A 572 -1.65 -28.63 -24.44
N ARG A 573 -2.58 -29.42 -24.93
CA ARG A 573 -3.74 -29.93 -24.19
C ARG A 573 -3.52 -31.41 -23.89
N ARG A 574 -3.93 -31.85 -22.70
CA ARG A 574 -3.89 -33.27 -22.37
C ARG A 574 -4.83 -34.05 -23.26
N LYS A 575 -4.40 -35.18 -23.80
CA LYS A 575 -5.27 -36.11 -24.45
C LYS A 575 -6.34 -36.57 -23.48
N GLU A 576 -7.59 -36.47 -23.88
CA GLU A 576 -8.68 -37.02 -23.08
C GLU A 576 -8.52 -38.56 -23.12
N ALA A 577 -8.51 -39.19 -21.97
CA ALA A 577 -8.64 -40.63 -21.91
C ALA A 577 -9.94 -40.99 -22.64
N ALA A 578 -9.84 -41.79 -23.68
CA ALA A 578 -11.03 -42.31 -24.36
C ALA A 578 -11.87 -43.02 -23.29
N LEU A 579 -13.04 -42.45 -22.99
CA LEU A 579 -14.02 -43.03 -22.08
C LEU A 579 -14.57 -44.31 -22.65
#